data_0c77ad430ad1d76085123578f58c38f0
#
_entry.id   0c77ad430ad1d76085123578f58c38f0
#
_cell.length_a   1.000
_cell.length_b   1.000
_cell.length_c   1.000
_cell.angle_alpha   90.00
_cell.angle_beta   90.00
_cell.angle_gamma   90.00
#
_symmetry.space_group_name_H-M   'P 1'
#
loop_
_entity.id
_entity.type
_entity.pdbx_description
1 polymer ?
#
loop_
_entity_poly.entity_id
_entity_poly.type
_entity_poly.pdbx_seq_one_letter_code
_entity_poly.pdbx_strand_id
1 'polypeptide(L)'
;VERGHLVATVETPNAQEGLGINTREDLAVSAAVVRQRILQRFMADGVTIVDPAATYIDADVKIGQDTTIHPFTVIENNIRIGKNCVIGPFARLRPGTKIANEAQVGNFTEVSRTHLGKKTLLKHFAFLGDARVGAKVNIGAGVVTANYDGKNKNVTHIADGAFVGSDSILIAPVKVGKKAITGAGCVIKQGTVIPAQGIIVGVPGRILRKLRPRASPWP
;
A
#
# COMPACT_ATOMS: atom_id res chain seq x y z
N VAL A 1 -3.02 22.26 -48.79
CA VAL A 1 -2.60 23.38 -49.61
C VAL A 1 -3.12 23.22 -51.05
N GLU A 2 -3.04 22.05 -51.65
CA GLU A 2 -3.52 21.78 -53.03
C GLU A 2 -5.03 22.01 -53.23
N ARG A 3 -5.82 22.04 -52.17
CA ARG A 3 -7.28 22.33 -52.22
C ARG A 3 -7.66 23.73 -51.76
N GLY A 4 -6.70 24.68 -51.70
CA GLY A 4 -6.94 26.07 -51.33
C GLY A 4 -7.28 26.34 -49.87
N HIS A 5 -7.04 25.38 -48.98
CA HIS A 5 -7.22 25.57 -47.55
C HIS A 5 -6.07 26.36 -46.93
N LEU A 6 -6.40 27.32 -46.07
CA LEU A 6 -5.42 28.02 -45.24
C LEU A 6 -4.83 27.05 -44.22
N VAL A 7 -3.50 26.96 -44.20
CA VAL A 7 -2.77 26.21 -43.17
C VAL A 7 -2.05 27.22 -42.28
N ALA A 8 -2.36 27.20 -40.99
CA ALA A 8 -1.66 27.99 -39.98
C ALA A 8 -0.79 27.08 -39.14
N THR A 9 0.38 27.55 -38.73
CA THR A 9 1.27 26.90 -37.79
C THR A 9 1.07 27.49 -36.40
N VAL A 10 1.08 26.63 -35.40
CA VAL A 10 1.07 27.05 -34.00
C VAL A 10 2.37 26.55 -33.38
N GLU A 11 3.15 27.44 -32.77
CA GLU A 11 4.32 27.10 -32.03
C GLU A 11 3.93 26.66 -30.61
N THR A 12 4.44 25.50 -30.17
CA THR A 12 4.33 25.09 -28.76
C THR A 12 5.60 25.52 -28.02
N PRO A 13 5.49 26.13 -26.84
CA PRO A 13 6.66 26.45 -26.01
C PRO A 13 7.35 25.23 -25.43
N ASN A 14 6.71 24.06 -25.53
CA ASN A 14 7.23 22.82 -24.99
C ASN A 14 7.39 21.76 -26.08
N ALA A 15 8.62 21.57 -26.57
CA ALA A 15 8.94 20.60 -27.61
C ALA A 15 8.56 19.14 -27.22
N GLN A 16 8.43 18.83 -25.93
CA GLN A 16 8.04 17.50 -25.45
C GLN A 16 6.55 17.17 -25.77
N GLU A 17 5.74 18.14 -26.15
CA GLU A 17 4.35 17.89 -26.56
C GLU A 17 4.23 17.31 -27.96
N GLY A 18 5.29 17.48 -28.77
CA GLY A 18 5.39 16.95 -30.13
C GLY A 18 6.05 15.57 -30.24
N LEU A 19 6.35 14.89 -29.12
CA LEU A 19 7.01 13.59 -29.17
C LEU A 19 6.12 12.54 -29.84
N GLY A 20 6.59 12.01 -30.98
CA GLY A 20 6.00 10.84 -31.64
C GLY A 20 6.52 9.55 -31.02
N ILE A 21 5.72 8.51 -31.04
CA ILE A 21 6.09 7.17 -30.50
C ILE A 21 6.06 6.18 -31.67
N ASN A 22 7.24 5.78 -32.16
CA ASN A 22 7.39 4.80 -33.23
C ASN A 22 8.17 3.56 -32.76
N THR A 23 9.00 3.70 -31.72
CA THR A 23 9.83 2.65 -31.18
C THR A 23 9.55 2.43 -29.69
N ARG A 24 10.08 1.32 -29.13
CA ARG A 24 10.06 1.06 -27.69
C ARG A 24 10.90 2.07 -26.91
N GLU A 25 11.92 2.62 -27.53
CA GLU A 25 12.77 3.68 -26.98
C GLU A 25 11.97 5.00 -26.88
N ASP A 26 11.27 5.39 -27.95
CA ASP A 26 10.39 6.58 -27.93
C ASP A 26 9.31 6.45 -26.85
N LEU A 27 8.74 5.23 -26.69
CA LEU A 27 7.78 4.95 -25.63
C LEU A 27 8.40 5.17 -24.23
N ALA A 28 9.61 4.71 -24.00
CA ALA A 28 10.30 4.88 -22.70
C ALA A 28 10.59 6.36 -22.42
N VAL A 29 11.04 7.12 -23.42
CA VAL A 29 11.29 8.57 -23.31
C VAL A 29 9.98 9.31 -23.00
N SER A 30 8.92 9.05 -23.75
CA SER A 30 7.62 9.68 -23.56
C SER A 30 7.02 9.34 -22.19
N ALA A 31 7.13 8.09 -21.75
CA ALA A 31 6.70 7.65 -20.42
C ALA A 31 7.46 8.37 -19.30
N ALA A 32 8.76 8.62 -19.46
CA ALA A 32 9.55 9.37 -18.49
C ALA A 32 9.08 10.84 -18.38
N VAL A 33 8.76 11.49 -19.51
CA VAL A 33 8.22 12.85 -19.52
C VAL A 33 6.87 12.91 -18.80
N VAL A 34 5.96 11.98 -19.11
CA VAL A 34 4.63 11.93 -18.47
C VAL A 34 4.78 11.67 -16.97
N ARG A 35 5.63 10.72 -16.58
CA ARG A 35 5.93 10.44 -15.16
C ARG A 35 6.42 11.69 -14.44
N GLN A 36 7.36 12.42 -15.02
CA GLN A 36 7.86 13.66 -14.42
C GLN A 36 6.75 14.67 -14.18
N ARG A 37 5.86 14.88 -15.14
CA ARG A 37 4.69 15.79 -14.99
C ARG A 37 3.76 15.34 -13.86
N ILE A 38 3.50 14.03 -13.75
CA ILE A 38 2.67 13.47 -12.68
C ILE A 38 3.31 13.73 -11.32
N LEU A 39 4.61 13.46 -11.17
CA LEU A 39 5.32 13.64 -9.89
C LEU A 39 5.43 15.12 -9.51
N GLN A 40 5.66 16.02 -10.47
CA GLN A 40 5.66 17.47 -10.25
C GLN A 40 4.33 17.96 -9.68
N ARG A 41 3.20 17.46 -10.21
CA ARG A 41 1.87 17.78 -9.68
C ARG A 41 1.74 17.35 -8.21
N PHE A 42 2.14 16.13 -7.84
CA PHE A 42 2.08 15.69 -6.46
C PHE A 42 2.98 16.52 -5.54
N MET A 43 4.19 16.89 -5.98
CA MET A 43 5.08 17.75 -5.21
C MET A 43 4.48 19.15 -5.03
N ALA A 44 3.84 19.71 -6.05
CA ALA A 44 3.14 20.99 -5.96
C ALA A 44 1.93 20.93 -5.00
N ASP A 45 1.27 19.76 -4.91
CA ASP A 45 0.17 19.51 -3.99
C ASP A 45 0.63 19.20 -2.53
N GLY A 46 1.94 19.31 -2.24
CA GLY A 46 2.50 19.15 -0.90
C GLY A 46 2.89 17.71 -0.53
N VAL A 47 3.14 16.84 -1.52
CA VAL A 47 3.69 15.49 -1.30
C VAL A 47 5.21 15.53 -1.41
N THR A 48 5.92 14.97 -0.45
CA THR A 48 7.37 14.81 -0.52
C THR A 48 7.73 13.55 -1.30
N ILE A 49 8.41 13.69 -2.44
CA ILE A 49 8.96 12.57 -3.21
C ILE A 49 10.49 12.65 -3.11
N VAL A 50 11.09 11.71 -2.37
CA VAL A 50 12.52 11.75 -2.03
C VAL A 50 13.42 11.59 -3.27
N ASP A 51 13.03 10.70 -4.18
CA ASP A 51 13.71 10.49 -5.45
C ASP A 51 12.69 10.34 -6.58
N PRO A 52 12.39 11.43 -7.31
CA PRO A 52 11.48 11.36 -8.44
C PRO A 52 11.94 10.45 -9.59
N ALA A 53 13.24 10.24 -9.76
CA ALA A 53 13.76 9.40 -10.84
C ALA A 53 13.45 7.91 -10.60
N ALA A 54 13.45 7.48 -9.33
CA ALA A 54 13.22 6.10 -8.91
C ALA A 54 11.79 5.86 -8.35
N THR A 55 10.84 6.77 -8.61
CA THR A 55 9.47 6.67 -8.11
C THR A 55 8.46 6.62 -9.25
N TYR A 56 7.49 5.71 -9.16
CA TYR A 56 6.45 5.51 -10.18
C TYR A 56 5.08 5.63 -9.55
N ILE A 57 4.28 6.61 -10.00
CA ILE A 57 2.92 6.87 -9.51
C ILE A 57 2.01 7.08 -10.70
N ASP A 58 0.90 6.34 -10.77
CA ASP A 58 -0.08 6.49 -11.84
C ASP A 58 -0.90 7.79 -11.70
N ALA A 59 -1.42 8.28 -12.81
CA ALA A 59 -2.00 9.62 -12.92
C ALA A 59 -3.27 9.85 -12.09
N ASP A 60 -4.05 8.79 -11.84
CA ASP A 60 -5.34 8.84 -11.12
C ASP A 60 -5.22 8.63 -9.60
N VAL A 61 -4.01 8.36 -9.11
CA VAL A 61 -3.72 8.22 -7.69
C VAL A 61 -4.04 9.51 -6.94
N LYS A 62 -4.50 9.38 -5.70
CA LYS A 62 -4.72 10.52 -4.79
C LYS A 62 -3.87 10.37 -3.55
N ILE A 63 -3.07 11.39 -3.25
CA ILE A 63 -2.16 11.42 -2.10
C ILE A 63 -2.41 12.71 -1.32
N GLY A 64 -2.59 12.58 -0.01
CA GLY A 64 -2.75 13.73 0.88
C GLY A 64 -1.43 14.42 1.20
N GLN A 65 -1.52 15.71 1.55
CA GLN A 65 -0.38 16.56 1.91
C GLN A 65 0.49 15.95 3.02
N ASP A 66 1.76 16.34 3.06
CA ASP A 66 2.77 15.92 4.03
C ASP A 66 3.05 14.41 4.04
N THR A 67 2.58 13.70 3.02
CA THR A 67 2.95 12.30 2.80
C THR A 67 4.30 12.24 2.11
N THR A 68 5.18 11.36 2.62
CA THR A 68 6.53 11.13 2.08
C THR A 68 6.55 9.81 1.31
N ILE A 69 7.03 9.87 0.06
CA ILE A 69 7.25 8.71 -0.80
C ILE A 69 8.76 8.51 -0.95
N HIS A 70 9.24 7.36 -0.50
CA HIS A 70 10.66 6.98 -0.60
C HIS A 70 10.99 6.32 -1.95
N PRO A 71 12.29 6.25 -2.32
CA PRO A 71 12.73 5.70 -3.61
C PRO A 71 12.25 4.27 -3.88
N PHE A 72 12.25 3.89 -5.17
CA PHE A 72 11.89 2.55 -5.65
C PHE A 72 10.47 2.11 -5.26
N THR A 73 9.58 3.08 -5.09
CA THR A 73 8.17 2.86 -4.78
C THR A 73 7.34 2.91 -6.05
N VAL A 74 6.45 1.92 -6.21
CA VAL A 74 5.50 1.84 -7.32
C VAL A 74 4.08 1.93 -6.78
N ILE A 75 3.32 2.94 -7.22
CA ILE A 75 1.93 3.19 -6.82
C ILE A 75 1.07 3.13 -8.08
N GLU A 76 0.36 2.02 -8.24
CA GLU A 76 -0.51 1.76 -9.39
C GLU A 76 -1.84 2.53 -9.29
N ASN A 77 -2.64 2.46 -10.34
CA ASN A 77 -3.92 3.18 -10.45
C ASN A 77 -4.93 2.85 -9.33
N ASN A 78 -5.98 3.69 -9.22
CA ASN A 78 -7.10 3.52 -8.28
C ASN A 78 -6.66 3.36 -6.81
N ILE A 79 -5.67 4.14 -6.38
CA ILE A 79 -5.15 4.16 -5.01
C ILE A 79 -5.44 5.50 -4.34
N ARG A 80 -5.74 5.44 -3.04
CA ARG A 80 -5.91 6.62 -2.20
C ARG A 80 -5.03 6.52 -0.97
N ILE A 81 -4.19 7.53 -0.74
CA ILE A 81 -3.30 7.66 0.40
C ILE A 81 -3.67 8.94 1.15
N GLY A 82 -3.81 8.84 2.46
CA GLY A 82 -4.13 9.97 3.33
C GLY A 82 -2.96 10.94 3.52
N LYS A 83 -3.08 11.81 4.51
CA LYS A 83 -2.07 12.79 4.90
C LYS A 83 -1.05 12.21 5.88
N ASN A 84 0.17 12.79 5.91
CA ASN A 84 1.22 12.43 6.86
C ASN A 84 1.57 10.93 6.84
N CYS A 85 1.45 10.28 5.69
CA CYS A 85 1.85 8.89 5.51
C CYS A 85 3.33 8.79 5.14
N VAL A 86 3.92 7.62 5.38
CA VAL A 86 5.28 7.29 4.92
C VAL A 86 5.20 6.02 4.10
N ILE A 87 5.60 6.08 2.83
CA ILE A 87 5.50 4.97 1.88
C ILE A 87 6.86 4.65 1.29
N GLY A 88 7.23 3.39 1.32
CA GLY A 88 8.50 2.90 0.81
C GLY A 88 9.64 2.92 1.85
N PRO A 89 10.89 2.72 1.41
CA PRO A 89 11.30 2.38 0.03
C PRO A 89 10.86 0.97 -0.42
N PHE A 90 10.99 0.68 -1.72
CA PHE A 90 10.69 -0.64 -2.31
C PHE A 90 9.27 -1.14 -1.99
N ALA A 91 8.30 -0.25 -1.92
CA ALA A 91 6.89 -0.61 -1.73
C ALA A 91 6.16 -0.71 -3.07
N ARG A 92 5.32 -1.72 -3.22
CA ARG A 92 4.39 -1.83 -4.33
C ARG A 92 2.95 -1.75 -3.85
N LEU A 93 2.27 -0.68 -4.21
CA LEU A 93 0.85 -0.51 -3.94
C LEU A 93 0.06 -0.83 -5.21
N ARG A 94 -0.86 -1.78 -5.12
CA ARG A 94 -1.67 -2.26 -6.24
C ARG A 94 -3.11 -1.73 -6.18
N PRO A 95 -3.83 -1.75 -7.32
CA PRO A 95 -5.16 -1.17 -7.45
C PRO A 95 -6.13 -1.58 -6.35
N GLY A 96 -7.00 -0.64 -5.94
CA GLY A 96 -8.00 -0.85 -4.90
C GLY A 96 -7.47 -0.72 -3.47
N THR A 97 -6.21 -0.31 -3.31
CA THR A 97 -5.61 -0.03 -2.00
C THR A 97 -6.03 1.34 -1.49
N LYS A 98 -6.38 1.42 -0.19
CA LYS A 98 -6.68 2.66 0.51
C LYS A 98 -5.86 2.73 1.80
N ILE A 99 -5.14 3.81 1.99
CA ILE A 99 -4.27 4.04 3.15
C ILE A 99 -4.78 5.29 3.87
N ALA A 100 -5.17 5.15 5.12
CA ALA A 100 -5.63 6.28 5.92
C ALA A 100 -4.45 7.10 6.47
N ASN A 101 -4.76 8.28 7.01
CA ASN A 101 -3.75 9.23 7.50
C ASN A 101 -2.77 8.61 8.50
N GLU A 102 -1.54 9.09 8.48
CA GLU A 102 -0.48 8.75 9.45
C GLU A 102 -0.07 7.26 9.43
N ALA A 103 -0.47 6.50 8.40
CA ALA A 103 -0.03 5.12 8.24
C ALA A 103 1.37 5.05 7.63
N GLN A 104 2.08 3.98 7.94
CA GLN A 104 3.42 3.71 7.41
C GLN A 104 3.43 2.38 6.66
N VAL A 105 3.88 2.40 5.40
CA VAL A 105 4.08 1.22 4.57
C VAL A 105 5.55 1.20 4.16
N GLY A 106 6.31 0.30 4.75
CA GLY A 106 7.77 0.29 4.62
C GLY A 106 8.30 -0.51 3.44
N ASN A 107 9.53 -0.94 3.58
CA ASN A 107 10.29 -1.57 2.51
C ASN A 107 9.86 -3.02 2.22
N PHE A 108 9.99 -3.41 0.95
CA PHE A 108 9.67 -4.75 0.44
C PHE A 108 8.26 -5.21 0.80
N THR A 109 7.30 -4.27 0.75
CA THR A 109 5.88 -4.59 0.98
C THR A 109 5.11 -4.59 -0.32
N GLU A 110 4.19 -5.54 -0.46
CA GLU A 110 3.16 -5.49 -1.49
C GLU A 110 1.77 -5.40 -0.83
N VAL A 111 0.98 -4.41 -1.26
CA VAL A 111 -0.37 -4.18 -0.73
C VAL A 111 -1.36 -4.13 -1.90
N SER A 112 -2.39 -4.98 -1.86
CA SER A 112 -3.35 -5.13 -2.95
C SER A 112 -4.79 -5.18 -2.44
N ARG A 113 -5.70 -4.36 -2.98
CA ARG A 113 -7.14 -4.31 -2.62
C ARG A 113 -7.39 -4.24 -1.11
N THR A 114 -6.48 -3.58 -0.38
CA THR A 114 -6.43 -3.56 1.08
C THR A 114 -6.73 -2.17 1.60
N HIS A 115 -7.44 -2.09 2.72
CA HIS A 115 -7.63 -0.84 3.45
C HIS A 115 -6.79 -0.87 4.72
N LEU A 116 -5.86 0.09 4.86
CA LEU A 116 -5.08 0.32 6.08
C LEU A 116 -5.66 1.49 6.86
N GLY A 117 -6.02 1.26 8.10
CA GLY A 117 -6.56 2.28 9.01
C GLY A 117 -5.50 3.29 9.47
N LYS A 118 -5.99 4.36 10.12
CA LYS A 118 -5.16 5.45 10.62
C LYS A 118 -4.07 4.97 11.57
N LYS A 119 -2.84 5.48 11.41
CA LYS A 119 -1.67 5.14 12.25
C LYS A 119 -1.29 3.66 12.26
N THR A 120 -1.67 2.92 11.23
CA THR A 120 -1.26 1.52 11.09
C THR A 120 0.17 1.44 10.60
N LEU A 121 0.94 0.51 11.17
CA LEU A 121 2.34 0.29 10.88
C LEU A 121 2.54 -1.03 10.14
N LEU A 122 3.07 -0.94 8.91
CA LEU A 122 3.48 -2.05 8.05
C LEU A 122 4.88 -1.74 7.54
N LYS A 123 5.91 -1.85 8.39
CA LYS A 123 7.22 -1.24 8.15
C LYS A 123 8.21 -2.11 7.38
N HIS A 124 7.97 -3.41 7.32
CA HIS A 124 8.93 -4.38 6.80
C HIS A 124 8.25 -5.31 5.81
N PHE A 125 9.05 -6.08 5.06
CA PHE A 125 8.60 -7.02 4.06
C PHE A 125 7.34 -7.79 4.47
N ALA A 126 6.29 -7.70 3.68
CA ALA A 126 5.00 -8.32 3.95
C ALA A 126 4.12 -8.32 2.70
N PHE A 127 3.15 -9.21 2.64
CA PHE A 127 2.10 -9.21 1.64
C PHE A 127 0.71 -9.07 2.27
N LEU A 128 0.02 -7.98 1.94
CA LEU A 128 -1.37 -7.78 2.35
C LEU A 128 -2.29 -7.72 1.12
N GLY A 129 -2.97 -8.82 0.87
CA GLY A 129 -4.01 -8.92 -0.17
C GLY A 129 -5.41 -9.02 0.43
N ASP A 130 -6.37 -8.26 -0.11
CA ASP A 130 -7.78 -8.30 0.29
C ASP A 130 -8.01 -8.17 1.80
N ALA A 131 -7.27 -7.28 2.47
CA ALA A 131 -7.36 -7.08 3.91
C ALA A 131 -8.14 -5.81 4.30
N ARG A 132 -8.78 -5.85 5.45
CA ARG A 132 -9.42 -4.71 6.10
C ARG A 132 -8.76 -4.53 7.45
N VAL A 133 -7.84 -3.58 7.54
CA VAL A 133 -7.01 -3.33 8.71
C VAL A 133 -7.47 -2.06 9.40
N GLY A 134 -7.77 -2.16 10.67
CA GLY A 134 -8.21 -1.06 11.53
C GLY A 134 -7.10 -0.05 11.83
N ALA A 135 -7.43 0.88 12.72
CA ALA A 135 -6.49 1.91 13.15
C ALA A 135 -5.47 1.38 14.19
N LYS A 136 -4.25 1.98 14.19
CA LYS A 136 -3.21 1.68 15.17
C LYS A 136 -2.83 0.19 15.24
N VAL A 137 -2.95 -0.52 14.13
CA VAL A 137 -2.52 -1.92 14.02
C VAL A 137 -1.02 -1.95 13.75
N ASN A 138 -0.33 -2.88 14.37
CA ASN A 138 1.06 -3.21 14.04
C ASN A 138 1.11 -4.52 13.26
N ILE A 139 1.64 -4.46 12.05
CA ILE A 139 1.90 -5.65 11.22
C ILE A 139 3.40 -5.94 11.27
N GLY A 140 3.76 -7.11 11.79
CA GLY A 140 5.14 -7.57 11.89
C GLY A 140 5.75 -7.89 10.52
N ALA A 141 7.07 -7.99 10.48
CA ALA A 141 7.80 -8.43 9.29
C ALA A 141 7.37 -9.84 8.87
N GLY A 142 7.37 -10.13 7.58
CA GLY A 142 7.03 -11.46 7.05
C GLY A 142 5.55 -11.83 7.11
N VAL A 143 4.67 -10.93 7.54
CA VAL A 143 3.23 -11.22 7.61
C VAL A 143 2.64 -11.38 6.21
N VAL A 144 1.87 -12.46 6.03
CA VAL A 144 1.14 -12.74 4.79
C VAL A 144 -0.34 -12.94 5.08
N THR A 145 -1.19 -12.20 4.37
CA THR A 145 -2.59 -12.57 4.24
C THR A 145 -2.73 -13.51 3.03
N ALA A 146 -2.79 -14.81 3.28
CA ALA A 146 -3.00 -15.82 2.24
C ALA A 146 -4.46 -15.75 1.77
N ASN A 147 -4.72 -14.82 0.86
CA ASN A 147 -6.07 -14.41 0.44
C ASN A 147 -6.69 -15.28 -0.65
N TYR A 148 -5.91 -16.09 -1.37
CA TYR A 148 -6.37 -16.89 -2.49
C TYR A 148 -6.37 -18.38 -2.15
N ASP A 149 -7.50 -19.04 -2.34
CA ASP A 149 -7.71 -20.46 -2.01
C ASP A 149 -7.64 -21.40 -3.23
N GLY A 150 -7.18 -20.89 -4.37
CA GLY A 150 -7.16 -21.61 -5.63
C GLY A 150 -8.35 -21.27 -6.55
N LYS A 151 -9.43 -20.70 -6.01
CA LYS A 151 -10.64 -20.33 -6.76
C LYS A 151 -11.07 -18.89 -6.46
N ASN A 152 -11.15 -18.51 -5.18
CA ASN A 152 -11.69 -17.25 -4.71
C ASN A 152 -10.64 -16.46 -3.94
N LYS A 153 -10.84 -15.13 -3.91
CA LYS A 153 -10.10 -14.24 -3.01
C LYS A 153 -10.94 -13.96 -1.77
N ASN A 154 -10.38 -14.27 -0.62
CA ASN A 154 -11.03 -14.19 0.67
C ASN A 154 -10.48 -13.00 1.47
N VAL A 155 -11.30 -12.40 2.33
CA VAL A 155 -10.94 -11.19 3.09
C VAL A 155 -10.43 -11.52 4.47
N THR A 156 -9.31 -10.88 4.86
CA THR A 156 -8.83 -10.88 6.24
C THR A 156 -9.25 -9.58 6.93
N HIS A 157 -9.85 -9.68 8.10
CA HIS A 157 -10.21 -8.54 8.95
C HIS A 157 -9.29 -8.46 10.15
N ILE A 158 -8.64 -7.32 10.36
CA ILE A 158 -7.77 -7.04 11.50
C ILE A 158 -8.30 -5.79 12.18
N ALA A 159 -8.83 -5.91 13.38
CA ALA A 159 -9.46 -4.81 14.11
C ALA A 159 -8.43 -3.89 14.77
N ASP A 160 -8.90 -2.73 15.26
CA ASP A 160 -8.09 -1.67 15.82
C ASP A 160 -7.13 -2.14 16.91
N GLY A 161 -5.91 -1.63 16.87
CA GLY A 161 -4.89 -1.86 17.89
C GLY A 161 -4.39 -3.30 17.97
N ALA A 162 -4.73 -4.16 17.02
CA ALA A 162 -4.19 -5.52 16.99
C ALA A 162 -2.68 -5.50 16.71
N PHE A 163 -1.98 -6.49 17.25
CA PHE A 163 -0.57 -6.73 17.01
C PHE A 163 -0.40 -8.07 16.28
N VAL A 164 -0.02 -8.00 15.01
CA VAL A 164 0.26 -9.20 14.22
C VAL A 164 1.76 -9.45 14.28
N GLY A 165 2.16 -10.52 14.97
CA GLY A 165 3.56 -10.88 15.14
C GLY A 165 4.24 -11.23 13.82
N SER A 166 5.56 -11.08 13.78
CA SER A 166 6.38 -11.37 12.60
C SER A 166 6.14 -12.79 12.09
N ASP A 167 6.25 -12.99 10.76
CA ASP A 167 6.06 -14.27 10.06
C ASP A 167 4.71 -14.96 10.34
N SER A 168 3.69 -14.17 10.75
CA SER A 168 2.33 -14.71 10.88
C SER A 168 1.69 -14.91 9.51
N ILE A 169 1.15 -16.09 9.24
CA ILE A 169 0.38 -16.43 8.05
C ILE A 169 -1.11 -16.47 8.39
N LEU A 170 -1.88 -15.58 7.80
CA LEU A 170 -3.34 -15.50 7.99
C LEU A 170 -4.03 -16.13 6.77
N ILE A 171 -4.47 -17.38 6.87
CA ILE A 171 -5.15 -18.09 5.78
C ILE A 171 -6.60 -17.61 5.74
N ALA A 172 -6.87 -16.69 4.82
CA ALA A 172 -8.17 -16.03 4.74
C ALA A 172 -9.33 -16.98 4.38
N PRO A 173 -10.57 -16.71 4.86
CA PRO A 173 -10.95 -15.59 5.71
C PRO A 173 -10.54 -15.76 7.18
N VAL A 174 -10.00 -14.71 7.79
CA VAL A 174 -9.63 -14.66 9.22
C VAL A 174 -10.14 -13.36 9.82
N LYS A 175 -10.56 -13.39 11.09
CA LYS A 175 -10.91 -12.19 11.86
C LYS A 175 -10.02 -12.08 13.08
N VAL A 176 -9.18 -11.03 13.14
CA VAL A 176 -8.35 -10.68 14.29
C VAL A 176 -9.07 -9.58 15.08
N GLY A 177 -9.44 -9.87 16.32
CA GLY A 177 -10.21 -8.98 17.17
C GLY A 177 -9.43 -7.75 17.64
N LYS A 178 -10.13 -6.76 18.18
CA LYS A 178 -9.56 -5.51 18.70
C LYS A 178 -8.49 -5.81 19.77
N LYS A 179 -7.29 -5.21 19.60
CA LYS A 179 -6.14 -5.42 20.51
C LYS A 179 -5.75 -6.88 20.69
N ALA A 180 -6.10 -7.76 19.76
CA ALA A 180 -5.63 -9.13 19.77
C ALA A 180 -4.16 -9.22 19.34
N ILE A 181 -3.50 -10.28 19.75
CA ILE A 181 -2.08 -10.51 19.46
C ILE A 181 -1.91 -11.85 18.78
N THR A 182 -1.19 -11.89 17.66
CA THR A 182 -0.66 -13.15 17.12
C THR A 182 0.82 -13.26 17.48
N GLY A 183 1.25 -14.42 17.97
CA GLY A 183 2.66 -14.69 18.19
C GLY A 183 3.44 -14.76 16.88
N ALA A 184 4.74 -14.52 16.93
CA ALA A 184 5.61 -14.67 15.77
C ALA A 184 5.57 -16.12 15.24
N GLY A 185 5.66 -16.28 13.91
CA GLY A 185 5.61 -17.58 13.22
C GLY A 185 4.26 -18.30 13.30
N CYS A 186 3.19 -17.60 13.68
CA CYS A 186 1.89 -18.20 13.86
C CYS A 186 1.18 -18.47 12.52
N VAL A 187 0.64 -19.66 12.31
CA VAL A 187 -0.19 -19.98 11.15
C VAL A 187 -1.66 -20.08 11.57
N ILE A 188 -2.46 -19.10 11.15
CA ILE A 188 -3.86 -18.97 11.53
C ILE A 188 -4.73 -19.58 10.44
N LYS A 189 -5.46 -20.63 10.79
CA LYS A 189 -6.30 -21.37 9.86
C LYS A 189 -7.47 -20.52 9.33
N GLN A 190 -7.90 -20.88 8.14
CA GLN A 190 -9.12 -20.35 7.54
C GLN A 190 -10.32 -20.44 8.48
N GLY A 191 -11.15 -19.40 8.49
CA GLY A 191 -12.36 -19.33 9.32
C GLY A 191 -12.09 -18.96 10.79
N THR A 192 -10.83 -18.82 11.22
CA THR A 192 -10.52 -18.49 12.60
C THR A 192 -10.99 -17.10 12.97
N VAL A 193 -11.66 -16.99 14.13
CA VAL A 193 -12.03 -15.72 14.77
C VAL A 193 -11.26 -15.59 16.08
N ILE A 194 -10.30 -14.68 16.12
CA ILE A 194 -9.56 -14.35 17.34
C ILE A 194 -10.37 -13.31 18.09
N PRO A 195 -10.79 -13.54 19.34
CA PRO A 195 -11.58 -12.58 20.10
C PRO A 195 -10.78 -11.31 20.40
N ALA A 196 -11.48 -10.23 20.76
CA ALA A 196 -10.83 -9.02 21.23
C ALA A 196 -9.89 -9.34 22.41
N GLN A 197 -8.68 -8.76 22.40
CA GLN A 197 -7.64 -9.00 23.41
C GLN A 197 -7.20 -10.48 23.51
N GLY A 198 -7.54 -11.31 22.52
CA GLY A 198 -7.11 -12.70 22.44
C GLY A 198 -5.65 -12.80 22.04
N ILE A 199 -4.98 -13.83 22.55
CA ILE A 199 -3.62 -14.19 22.14
C ILE A 199 -3.68 -15.54 21.43
N ILE A 200 -3.15 -15.62 20.21
CA ILE A 200 -3.02 -16.86 19.45
C ILE A 200 -1.57 -17.11 19.10
N VAL A 201 -1.12 -18.36 19.24
CA VAL A 201 0.26 -18.75 18.95
C VAL A 201 0.32 -20.14 18.31
N GLY A 202 1.43 -20.44 17.67
CA GLY A 202 1.80 -21.77 17.19
C GLY A 202 1.35 -22.10 15.77
N VAL A 203 1.64 -23.35 15.34
CA VAL A 203 1.34 -23.90 14.01
C VAL A 203 0.67 -25.26 14.18
N PRO A 204 -0.64 -25.40 13.93
CA PRO A 204 -1.59 -24.32 13.69
C PRO A 204 -1.80 -23.43 14.93
N GLY A 205 -2.22 -22.18 14.69
CA GLY A 205 -2.44 -21.23 15.78
C GLY A 205 -3.51 -21.69 16.76
N ARG A 206 -3.23 -21.60 18.07
CA ARG A 206 -4.15 -21.91 19.17
C ARG A 206 -4.31 -20.70 20.07
N ILE A 207 -5.56 -20.38 20.44
CA ILE A 207 -5.85 -19.28 21.38
C ILE A 207 -5.44 -19.73 22.78
N LEU A 208 -4.52 -19.00 23.42
CA LEU A 208 -4.05 -19.31 24.75
C LEU A 208 -4.94 -18.70 25.83
N ARG A 209 -5.26 -17.39 25.71
CA ARG A 209 -6.06 -16.66 26.71
C ARG A 209 -6.53 -15.33 26.15
N LYS A 210 -7.50 -14.69 26.83
CA LYS A 210 -7.78 -13.26 26.69
C LYS A 210 -6.82 -12.47 27.58
N LEU A 211 -6.29 -11.36 27.07
CA LEU A 211 -5.56 -10.40 27.90
C LEU A 211 -6.56 -9.85 28.94
N ARG A 212 -6.22 -9.97 30.24
CA ARG A 212 -6.86 -9.14 31.26
C ARG A 212 -6.37 -7.70 31.07
N PRO A 213 -7.20 -6.67 31.33
CA PRO A 213 -6.76 -5.29 31.24
C PRO A 213 -5.63 -5.07 32.26
N ARG A 214 -4.39 -5.14 31.80
CA ARG A 214 -3.22 -4.65 32.52
C ARG A 214 -2.64 -3.50 31.73
N ALA A 215 -2.04 -2.53 32.45
CA ALA A 215 -1.22 -1.49 31.82
C ALA A 215 -0.26 -2.10 30.78
N SER A 216 -0.08 -1.42 29.65
CA SER A 216 0.84 -1.86 28.58
C SER A 216 2.16 -2.31 29.18
N PRO A 217 2.67 -3.52 28.88
CA PRO A 217 4.01 -3.91 29.31
C PRO A 217 5.11 -3.33 28.40
N TRP A 218 4.74 -2.46 27.48
CA TRP A 218 5.68 -1.79 26.57
C TRP A 218 5.62 -0.28 26.78
N PRO A 219 6.79 0.39 26.91
CA PRO A 219 6.88 1.84 27.05
C PRO A 219 6.36 2.60 25.83
#